data_abc84db337f0c0c12621cfce3d3b8e0d
#
_entry.id   abc84db337f0c0c12621cfce3d3b8e0d
#
_cell.length_a   1.000
_cell.length_b   1.000
_cell.length_c   1.000
_cell.angle_alpha   90.00
_cell.angle_beta   90.00
_cell.angle_gamma   90.00
#
_symmetry.space_group_name_H-M   'P 1'
#
loop_
_entity.id
_entity.type
_entity.pdbx_description
1 polymer ?
#
loop_
_entity_poly.entity_id
_entity_poly.type
_entity_poly.pdbx_seq_one_letter_code
_entity_poly.pdbx_strand_id
1 'polypeptide(L)'
;MGFSAFLIWLQQSQENDRQQLTQQVQDSGQREEQTEGSGQIEIRSRVTRSKTGDQPVFSLPGGFYPEDITVEIAAPAGSSIYYTLDGTVPDPENGILYEAPVEITNICGSPNVYSAISTVSAYQDYAPFNDVDKAVVLQAVAVDAGGRTSNVTCASYFVAMEARAMYRDLPVLSLTVDPVELFDYFGGNYVTGVDYENALAADDLRFDSANYYRGGEMNAHVEYFEADRYLTYEGEVILSLRKDGNLDYGQKSFLMTGADPVPESSCELYELFRDGTFLLYGGGTDHVAKNRQVLEELLLKEITDFTLEERKGCLVFVDGEFWGLYLVGRVNTAETFARRAGGSPEEIQVIENRYPSKIAPEYGELYRLVTEGNTSGHGTYQKILEQMDLESYLDYYCANLYFGNSQFDSFSTTLWRRAGEGETGKWHWEFSDATDTLGRNKVSNYSVNTYLCPGVAEDLFLQGLLKNKDFQTAFRQRMREYVEELTKEKAEEYLTPLLETYRVAVTATAERYGLRQTEEGYLADGDTIQEYFASRGEYILRYTEELITLVDQTEAPDGVQETVTESVPEE
;
A
#
# COMPACT_ATOMS: atom_id res chain seq x y z
N MET A 1 32.55 -22.12 -7.88
CA MET A 1 33.33 -20.91 -8.24
C MET A 1 33.23 -19.99 -7.05
N GLY A 2 34.33 -19.39 -6.60
CA GLY A 2 34.33 -18.65 -5.34
C GLY A 2 33.51 -17.35 -5.43
N PHE A 3 32.92 -16.99 -4.32
CA PHE A 3 32.02 -15.86 -4.09
C PHE A 3 32.54 -14.51 -4.63
N SER A 4 33.85 -14.26 -4.53
CA SER A 4 34.50 -13.08 -5.14
C SER A 4 34.38 -13.04 -6.68
N ALA A 5 34.29 -14.18 -7.34
CA ALA A 5 34.13 -14.25 -8.78
C ALA A 5 32.69 -13.95 -9.24
N PHE A 6 31.70 -14.22 -8.37
CA PHE A 6 30.29 -13.89 -8.62
C PHE A 6 30.03 -12.39 -8.45
N LEU A 7 30.60 -11.76 -7.42
CA LEU A 7 30.50 -10.30 -7.25
C LEU A 7 31.20 -9.51 -8.37
N ILE A 8 32.37 -9.97 -8.78
CA ILE A 8 33.08 -9.40 -9.94
C ILE A 8 32.27 -9.63 -11.23
N TRP A 9 31.60 -10.78 -11.34
CA TRP A 9 30.73 -11.06 -12.48
C TRP A 9 29.46 -10.20 -12.47
N LEU A 10 28.83 -9.98 -11.29
CA LEU A 10 27.67 -9.10 -11.13
C LEU A 10 28.03 -7.65 -11.43
N GLN A 11 29.14 -7.15 -10.92
CA GLN A 11 29.65 -5.82 -11.27
C GLN A 11 30.03 -5.72 -12.75
N GLN A 12 30.69 -6.74 -13.31
CA GLN A 12 31.01 -6.77 -14.73
C GLN A 12 29.79 -6.97 -15.62
N SER A 13 28.77 -7.70 -15.15
CA SER A 13 27.50 -7.84 -15.87
C SER A 13 26.74 -6.52 -15.87
N GLN A 14 26.62 -5.86 -14.73
CA GLN A 14 26.01 -4.53 -14.62
C GLN A 14 26.76 -3.47 -15.44
N GLU A 15 28.08 -3.53 -15.45
CA GLU A 15 28.92 -2.64 -16.24
C GLU A 15 28.85 -2.93 -17.75
N ASN A 16 28.73 -4.20 -18.13
CA ASN A 16 28.50 -4.61 -19.52
C ASN A 16 27.10 -4.24 -20.02
N ASP A 17 26.08 -4.45 -19.17
CA ASP A 17 24.68 -4.08 -19.48
C ASP A 17 24.52 -2.56 -19.57
N ARG A 18 25.21 -1.83 -18.68
CA ARG A 18 25.38 -0.37 -18.72
C ARG A 18 26.01 0.09 -20.02
N GLN A 19 27.12 -0.54 -20.44
CA GLN A 19 27.79 -0.22 -21.68
C GLN A 19 26.95 -0.60 -22.91
N GLN A 20 26.17 -1.69 -22.84
CA GLN A 20 25.24 -2.08 -23.91
C GLN A 20 24.06 -1.11 -24.01
N LEU A 21 23.47 -0.68 -22.89
CA LEU A 21 22.41 0.32 -22.89
C LEU A 21 22.91 1.66 -23.45
N THR A 22 24.08 2.11 -22.98
CA THR A 22 24.74 3.31 -23.46
C THR A 22 25.12 3.21 -24.94
N GLN A 23 25.56 2.01 -25.38
CA GLN A 23 25.96 1.76 -26.76
C GLN A 23 24.74 1.62 -27.68
N GLN A 24 23.64 1.04 -27.24
CA GLN A 24 22.37 1.03 -27.98
C GLN A 24 21.78 2.43 -28.14
N VAL A 25 21.87 3.28 -27.12
CA VAL A 25 21.46 4.68 -27.18
C VAL A 25 22.42 5.47 -28.13
N GLN A 26 23.71 5.15 -28.14
CA GLN A 26 24.68 5.78 -29.04
C GLN A 26 24.62 5.25 -30.49
N ASP A 27 24.34 3.95 -30.69
CA ASP A 27 24.23 3.33 -32.05
C ASP A 27 22.93 3.72 -32.76
N SER A 28 21.85 4.07 -32.01
CA SER A 28 20.61 4.61 -32.60
C SER A 28 20.82 6.01 -33.21
N GLY A 29 21.80 6.78 -32.73
CA GLY A 29 22.15 8.12 -33.20
C GLY A 29 22.87 8.14 -34.59
N GLN A 30 23.12 7.00 -35.22
CA GLN A 30 23.77 6.96 -36.57
C GLN A 30 22.81 6.63 -37.73
N ARG A 31 21.49 6.65 -37.51
CA ARG A 31 20.52 6.53 -38.61
C ARG A 31 20.14 7.89 -39.16
N GLU A 32 20.43 8.04 -40.47
CA GLU A 32 20.29 9.22 -41.31
C GLU A 32 18.99 9.99 -41.15
N GLU A 33 19.12 11.34 -41.10
CA GLU A 33 18.06 12.33 -41.25
C GLU A 33 17.11 11.99 -42.43
N GLN A 34 15.86 11.66 -42.10
CA GLN A 34 14.74 11.97 -42.98
C GLN A 34 13.84 12.96 -42.26
N THR A 35 14.10 14.22 -42.54
CA THR A 35 13.19 15.32 -42.30
C THR A 35 11.93 15.13 -43.13
N GLU A 36 10.79 14.97 -42.45
CA GLU A 36 9.54 15.68 -42.79
C GLU A 36 8.41 15.23 -41.80
N GLY A 37 7.93 16.20 -41.08
CA GLY A 37 6.73 16.07 -40.26
C GLY A 37 6.94 16.60 -38.83
N SER A 38 7.08 17.92 -38.67
CA SER A 38 7.05 18.53 -37.35
C SER A 38 5.62 18.43 -36.75
N GLY A 39 5.26 17.25 -36.24
CA GLY A 39 4.20 17.11 -35.27
C GLY A 39 4.65 17.88 -34.01
N GLN A 40 3.86 18.83 -33.54
CA GLN A 40 4.10 19.43 -32.23
C GLN A 40 4.00 18.33 -31.19
N ILE A 41 5.10 18.10 -30.44
CA ILE A 41 5.09 17.20 -29.30
C ILE A 41 4.14 17.79 -28.27
N GLU A 42 3.09 17.05 -27.92
CA GLU A 42 2.15 17.46 -26.88
C GLU A 42 2.79 17.25 -25.50
N ILE A 43 3.00 18.37 -24.78
CA ILE A 43 3.51 18.32 -23.40
C ILE A 43 2.33 18.18 -22.45
N ARG A 44 2.24 17.05 -21.76
CA ARG A 44 1.18 16.73 -20.78
C ARG A 44 1.73 16.86 -19.36
N SER A 45 1.92 18.09 -18.87
CA SER A 45 2.32 18.35 -17.49
C SER A 45 1.46 19.46 -16.88
N ARG A 46 0.99 19.24 -15.66
CA ARG A 46 0.31 20.22 -14.80
C ARG A 46 1.24 20.75 -13.70
N VAL A 47 2.45 20.23 -13.63
CA VAL A 47 3.47 20.65 -12.66
C VAL A 47 4.17 21.92 -13.16
N THR A 48 4.23 22.94 -12.31
CA THR A 48 5.00 24.15 -12.59
C THR A 48 6.38 23.99 -11.94
N ARG A 49 7.39 23.65 -12.75
CA ARG A 49 8.77 23.56 -12.27
C ARG A 49 9.29 24.92 -11.88
N SER A 50 9.69 25.07 -10.61
CA SER A 50 10.42 26.24 -10.16
C SER A 50 11.85 26.16 -10.67
N LYS A 51 12.29 27.15 -11.46
CA LYS A 51 13.68 27.27 -11.88
C LYS A 51 14.51 27.78 -10.70
N THR A 52 14.96 26.87 -9.84
CA THR A 52 15.83 27.21 -8.72
C THR A 52 17.29 26.98 -9.11
N GLY A 53 17.99 28.06 -9.32
CA GLY A 53 19.44 28.27 -9.19
C GLY A 53 20.33 27.62 -10.23
N ASP A 54 20.91 26.48 -9.90
CA ASP A 54 22.11 25.90 -10.54
C ASP A 54 21.92 24.47 -11.08
N GLN A 55 20.75 23.86 -10.85
CA GLN A 55 20.48 22.51 -11.39
C GLN A 55 20.18 22.52 -12.88
N PRO A 56 20.45 21.40 -13.61
CA PRO A 56 20.10 21.25 -15.00
C PRO A 56 18.57 21.38 -15.25
N VAL A 57 18.22 21.76 -16.48
CA VAL A 57 16.83 21.86 -16.94
C VAL A 57 16.69 21.08 -18.23
N PHE A 58 15.72 20.17 -18.31
CA PHE A 58 15.39 19.42 -19.50
C PHE A 58 14.43 20.19 -20.41
N SER A 59 14.60 20.07 -21.73
CA SER A 59 13.74 20.72 -22.72
C SER A 59 12.33 20.11 -22.76
N LEU A 60 12.18 18.84 -22.38
CA LEU A 60 10.92 18.12 -22.28
C LEU A 60 10.76 17.58 -20.85
N PRO A 61 9.58 17.68 -20.24
CA PRO A 61 9.29 17.07 -18.93
C PRO A 61 9.23 15.54 -19.04
N GLY A 62 9.28 14.83 -17.90
CA GLY A 62 8.88 13.43 -17.82
C GLY A 62 7.47 13.24 -18.37
N GLY A 63 7.19 12.07 -18.97
CA GLY A 63 5.87 11.83 -19.55
C GLY A 63 5.79 10.70 -20.54
N PHE A 64 4.59 10.55 -21.11
CA PHE A 64 4.28 9.57 -22.14
C PHE A 64 4.43 10.21 -23.53
N TYR A 65 5.24 9.60 -24.38
CA TYR A 65 5.52 10.09 -25.72
C TYR A 65 5.20 8.98 -26.74
N PRO A 66 4.47 9.29 -27.81
CA PRO A 66 4.04 8.27 -28.77
C PRO A 66 5.17 7.71 -29.63
N GLU A 67 6.28 8.43 -29.75
CA GLU A 67 7.44 8.10 -30.56
C GLU A 67 8.73 8.58 -29.88
N ASP A 68 9.87 8.18 -30.41
CA ASP A 68 11.19 8.57 -29.92
C ASP A 68 11.32 10.10 -29.88
N ILE A 69 11.99 10.62 -28.87
CA ILE A 69 12.17 12.05 -28.63
C ILE A 69 13.63 12.40 -28.38
N THR A 70 13.95 13.67 -28.49
CA THR A 70 15.26 14.22 -28.18
C THR A 70 15.14 15.23 -27.06
N VAL A 71 15.93 15.10 -25.99
CA VAL A 71 15.95 15.96 -24.82
C VAL A 71 17.24 16.79 -24.75
N GLU A 72 17.10 18.11 -24.79
CA GLU A 72 18.21 19.03 -24.53
C GLU A 72 18.34 19.27 -23.03
N ILE A 73 19.58 19.36 -22.56
CA ILE A 73 19.90 19.66 -21.15
C ILE A 73 20.60 21.00 -21.10
N ALA A 74 20.05 21.95 -20.36
CA ALA A 74 20.62 23.26 -20.13
C ALA A 74 21.03 23.43 -18.66
N ALA A 75 22.18 24.07 -18.43
CA ALA A 75 22.69 24.41 -17.10
C ALA A 75 23.33 25.81 -17.09
N PRO A 76 23.65 26.38 -15.92
CA PRO A 76 24.35 27.67 -15.83
C PRO A 76 25.64 27.69 -16.64
N ALA A 77 25.92 28.84 -17.27
CA ALA A 77 27.09 29.00 -18.13
C ALA A 77 28.39 28.71 -17.37
N GLY A 78 29.26 27.90 -17.97
CA GLY A 78 30.54 27.49 -17.42
C GLY A 78 30.50 26.23 -16.55
N SER A 79 29.34 25.56 -16.44
CA SER A 79 29.24 24.25 -15.83
C SER A 79 29.41 23.15 -16.87
N SER A 80 29.95 22.01 -16.47
CA SER A 80 29.87 20.74 -17.18
C SER A 80 28.65 19.97 -16.74
N ILE A 81 27.91 19.37 -17.64
CA ILE A 81 26.71 18.58 -17.33
C ILE A 81 27.07 17.09 -17.45
N TYR A 82 26.72 16.30 -16.45
CA TYR A 82 26.82 14.85 -16.46
C TYR A 82 25.43 14.26 -16.29
N TYR A 83 25.12 13.18 -17.02
CA TYR A 83 23.82 12.52 -16.95
C TYR A 83 23.95 11.01 -16.94
N THR A 84 22.90 10.33 -16.44
CA THR A 84 22.72 8.87 -16.46
C THR A 84 21.34 8.53 -17.01
N LEU A 85 21.15 7.26 -17.46
CA LEU A 85 19.89 6.74 -18.00
C LEU A 85 19.42 5.47 -17.27
N ASP A 86 20.06 5.13 -16.17
CA ASP A 86 19.91 3.85 -15.44
C ASP A 86 19.46 4.02 -13.97
N GLY A 87 18.91 5.18 -13.61
CA GLY A 87 18.47 5.46 -12.25
C GLY A 87 19.59 5.83 -11.27
N THR A 88 20.87 5.70 -11.65
CA THR A 88 21.97 6.10 -10.77
C THR A 88 22.14 7.62 -10.76
N VAL A 89 22.51 8.16 -9.59
CA VAL A 89 22.84 9.60 -9.47
C VAL A 89 24.13 9.91 -10.26
N PRO A 90 24.09 10.81 -11.26
CA PRO A 90 25.25 11.09 -12.09
C PRO A 90 26.30 11.91 -11.32
N ASP A 91 27.57 11.62 -11.62
CA ASP A 91 28.73 12.40 -11.22
C ASP A 91 29.81 12.37 -12.33
N PRO A 92 30.95 13.06 -12.19
CA PRO A 92 32.02 13.01 -13.18
C PRO A 92 32.69 11.64 -13.40
N GLU A 93 32.50 10.66 -12.48
CA GLU A 93 33.11 9.34 -12.54
C GLU A 93 32.19 8.33 -13.23
N ASN A 94 30.85 8.41 -12.97
CA ASN A 94 29.86 7.46 -13.50
C ASN A 94 28.97 8.06 -14.62
N GLY A 95 28.85 9.39 -14.68
CA GLY A 95 27.95 10.07 -15.61
C GLY A 95 28.55 10.24 -17.02
N ILE A 96 27.66 10.30 -18.00
CA ILE A 96 28.01 10.65 -19.38
C ILE A 96 28.13 12.19 -19.47
N LEU A 97 29.25 12.68 -19.99
CA LEU A 97 29.40 14.12 -20.25
C LEU A 97 28.45 14.56 -21.37
N TYR A 98 27.59 15.54 -21.09
CA TYR A 98 26.65 16.06 -22.08
C TYR A 98 27.35 16.92 -23.13
N GLU A 99 27.35 16.45 -24.36
CA GLU A 99 27.93 17.14 -25.53
C GLU A 99 26.91 17.38 -26.65
N ALA A 100 25.79 16.63 -26.64
CA ALA A 100 24.72 16.71 -27.62
C ALA A 100 23.38 16.35 -26.98
N PRO A 101 22.23 16.73 -27.60
CA PRO A 101 20.91 16.32 -27.12
C PRO A 101 20.79 14.80 -26.93
N VAL A 102 20.10 14.38 -25.86
CA VAL A 102 19.94 12.97 -25.49
C VAL A 102 18.76 12.39 -26.27
N GLU A 103 18.99 11.32 -27.01
CA GLU A 103 17.92 10.58 -27.66
C GLU A 103 17.26 9.64 -26.65
N ILE A 104 15.96 9.69 -26.57
CA ILE A 104 15.13 8.86 -25.70
C ILE A 104 14.23 8.00 -26.59
N THR A 105 14.44 6.70 -26.55
CA THR A 105 13.75 5.72 -27.40
C THR A 105 12.99 4.70 -26.57
N ASN A 106 12.16 3.87 -27.20
CA ASN A 106 11.51 2.75 -26.52
C ASN A 106 12.53 1.67 -26.18
N ILE A 107 12.71 1.40 -24.88
CA ILE A 107 13.65 0.41 -24.35
C ILE A 107 12.98 -0.83 -23.75
N CYS A 108 11.68 -1.05 -23.96
CA CYS A 108 10.94 -2.20 -23.41
C CYS A 108 11.51 -3.57 -23.84
N GLY A 109 12.22 -3.64 -24.99
CA GLY A 109 12.88 -4.86 -25.45
C GLY A 109 14.30 -5.06 -24.92
N SER A 110 14.80 -4.16 -24.06
CA SER A 110 16.10 -4.32 -23.40
C SER A 110 16.01 -5.33 -22.26
N PRO A 111 17.09 -6.05 -21.94
CA PRO A 111 17.11 -7.00 -20.82
C PRO A 111 16.72 -6.35 -19.50
N ASN A 112 16.13 -7.14 -18.60
CA ASN A 112 15.84 -6.73 -17.25
C ASN A 112 17.13 -6.52 -16.46
N VAL A 113 17.22 -5.44 -15.71
CA VAL A 113 18.35 -5.12 -14.81
C VAL A 113 17.93 -5.33 -13.36
N TYR A 114 17.06 -4.46 -12.86
CA TYR A 114 16.60 -4.52 -11.46
C TYR A 114 15.56 -5.62 -11.24
N SER A 115 14.67 -5.81 -12.20
CA SER A 115 13.68 -6.90 -12.13
C SER A 115 14.30 -8.29 -12.30
N ALA A 116 15.54 -8.40 -12.80
CA ALA A 116 16.30 -9.64 -12.85
C ALA A 116 16.90 -10.05 -11.48
N ILE A 117 16.89 -9.18 -10.48
CA ILE A 117 17.37 -9.49 -9.12
C ILE A 117 16.36 -10.42 -8.45
N SER A 118 16.74 -11.68 -8.26
CA SER A 118 15.86 -12.74 -7.75
C SER A 118 15.78 -12.76 -6.22
N THR A 119 16.73 -12.14 -5.52
CA THR A 119 16.85 -12.16 -4.06
C THR A 119 15.93 -11.16 -3.34
N VAL A 120 14.89 -10.69 -4.02
CA VAL A 120 13.90 -9.77 -3.45
C VAL A 120 12.86 -10.44 -2.54
N SER A 121 12.86 -11.76 -2.41
CA SER A 121 11.90 -12.51 -1.60
C SER A 121 12.57 -13.65 -0.84
N ALA A 122 12.17 -13.85 0.42
CA ALA A 122 12.58 -15.02 1.19
C ALA A 122 11.78 -16.28 0.83
N TYR A 123 10.60 -16.12 0.23
CA TYR A 123 9.76 -17.27 -0.17
C TYR A 123 10.11 -17.84 -1.53
N GLN A 124 10.76 -17.07 -2.39
CA GLN A 124 10.95 -17.45 -3.78
C GLN A 124 12.15 -16.74 -4.40
N ASP A 125 13.10 -17.52 -4.88
CA ASP A 125 14.19 -17.06 -5.74
C ASP A 125 13.68 -17.04 -7.19
N TYR A 126 13.25 -15.88 -7.66
CA TYR A 126 12.60 -15.73 -8.97
C TYR A 126 12.98 -14.41 -9.64
N ALA A 127 13.27 -14.50 -10.92
CA ALA A 127 13.34 -13.37 -11.84
C ALA A 127 12.38 -13.62 -13.03
N PRO A 128 11.70 -12.59 -13.56
CA PRO A 128 10.79 -12.76 -14.69
C PRO A 128 11.53 -13.27 -15.94
N PHE A 129 10.89 -14.20 -16.65
CA PHE A 129 11.47 -14.77 -17.85
C PHE A 129 11.42 -13.80 -19.03
N ASN A 130 10.36 -12.99 -19.10
CA ASN A 130 10.18 -11.99 -20.15
C ASN A 130 10.71 -10.63 -19.67
N ASP A 131 11.10 -9.79 -20.61
CA ASP A 131 11.44 -8.41 -20.33
C ASP A 131 10.18 -7.66 -19.85
N VAL A 132 10.34 -6.92 -18.75
CA VAL A 132 9.26 -6.06 -18.24
C VAL A 132 9.21 -4.75 -19.06
N ASP A 133 8.09 -4.04 -18.99
CA ASP A 133 8.00 -2.70 -19.57
C ASP A 133 8.99 -1.73 -18.90
N LYS A 134 9.58 -0.83 -19.70
CA LYS A 134 10.63 0.07 -19.25
C LYS A 134 10.42 1.50 -19.72
N ALA A 135 10.62 2.44 -18.78
CA ALA A 135 10.80 3.87 -19.06
C ALA A 135 12.29 4.21 -19.01
N VAL A 136 12.71 5.23 -19.75
CA VAL A 136 14.04 5.82 -19.60
C VAL A 136 14.02 6.82 -18.44
N VAL A 137 14.88 6.64 -17.45
CA VAL A 137 15.05 7.57 -16.32
C VAL A 137 16.29 8.42 -16.58
N LEU A 138 16.07 9.65 -17.01
CA LEU A 138 17.16 10.63 -17.23
C LEU A 138 17.41 11.39 -15.94
N GLN A 139 18.62 11.26 -15.40
CA GLN A 139 19.11 12.10 -14.32
C GLN A 139 20.27 12.95 -14.79
N ALA A 140 20.38 14.19 -14.32
CA ALA A 140 21.48 15.07 -14.67
C ALA A 140 21.92 15.98 -13.51
N VAL A 141 23.22 16.28 -13.46
CA VAL A 141 23.83 17.27 -12.56
C VAL A 141 24.69 18.24 -13.35
N ALA A 142 24.83 19.45 -12.82
CA ALA A 142 25.79 20.45 -13.30
C ALA A 142 26.95 20.55 -12.32
N VAL A 143 28.18 20.52 -12.84
CA VAL A 143 29.41 20.69 -12.05
C VAL A 143 30.07 22.00 -12.45
N ASP A 144 30.23 22.94 -11.50
CA ASP A 144 30.82 24.25 -11.75
C ASP A 144 32.35 24.19 -11.89
N ALA A 145 32.95 25.27 -12.32
CA ALA A 145 34.41 25.39 -12.47
C ALA A 145 35.20 25.17 -11.15
N GLY A 146 34.53 25.24 -10.00
CA GLY A 146 35.11 24.94 -8.69
C GLY A 146 34.94 23.49 -8.25
N GLY A 147 34.29 22.65 -9.07
CA GLY A 147 34.02 21.23 -8.77
C GLY A 147 32.81 21.01 -7.84
N ARG A 148 31.93 21.99 -7.67
CA ARG A 148 30.70 21.83 -6.89
C ARG A 148 29.60 21.28 -7.79
N THR A 149 28.93 20.24 -7.32
CA THR A 149 27.80 19.60 -8.00
C THR A 149 26.47 20.24 -7.57
N SER A 150 25.58 20.46 -8.53
CA SER A 150 24.21 20.93 -8.29
C SER A 150 23.34 19.83 -7.66
N ASN A 151 22.10 20.18 -7.31
CA ASN A 151 21.06 19.17 -7.12
C ASN A 151 20.81 18.41 -8.43
N VAL A 152 20.31 17.18 -8.30
CA VAL A 152 19.91 16.33 -9.42
C VAL A 152 18.62 16.87 -10.04
N THR A 153 18.53 16.83 -11.36
CA THR A 153 17.25 16.89 -12.07
C THR A 153 16.95 15.50 -12.61
N CYS A 154 15.74 14.99 -12.35
CA CYS A 154 15.28 13.67 -12.74
C CYS A 154 14.01 13.78 -13.60
N ALA A 155 13.85 12.87 -14.58
CA ALA A 155 12.60 12.74 -15.33
C ALA A 155 12.51 11.35 -15.97
N SER A 156 11.31 10.78 -15.98
CA SER A 156 10.98 9.46 -16.54
C SER A 156 10.22 9.61 -17.85
N TYR A 157 10.68 8.90 -18.89
CA TYR A 157 10.12 8.97 -20.24
C TYR A 157 9.58 7.62 -20.67
N PHE A 158 8.30 7.55 -20.96
CA PHE A 158 7.55 6.36 -21.37
C PHE A 158 7.28 6.43 -22.87
N VAL A 159 8.12 5.81 -23.69
CA VAL A 159 8.06 5.93 -25.16
C VAL A 159 7.23 4.79 -25.76
N ALA A 160 6.23 5.12 -26.58
CA ALA A 160 5.34 4.19 -27.29
C ALA A 160 4.62 3.17 -26.37
N MET A 161 4.29 3.57 -25.14
CA MET A 161 3.65 2.70 -24.13
C MET A 161 2.17 2.98 -23.94
N GLU A 162 1.72 4.20 -24.15
CA GLU A 162 0.34 4.67 -23.86
C GLU A 162 -0.76 3.80 -24.51
N ALA A 163 -0.52 3.29 -25.72
CA ALA A 163 -1.49 2.49 -26.45
C ALA A 163 -1.71 1.07 -25.90
N ARG A 164 -0.88 0.61 -24.97
CA ARG A 164 -1.01 -0.73 -24.38
C ARG A 164 -2.17 -0.78 -23.41
N ALA A 165 -2.89 -1.89 -23.38
CA ALA A 165 -4.11 -2.06 -22.58
C ALA A 165 -3.90 -1.80 -21.08
N MET A 166 -2.73 -2.15 -20.54
CA MET A 166 -2.39 -1.97 -19.12
C MET A 166 -2.40 -0.49 -18.69
N TYR A 167 -2.08 0.43 -19.62
CA TYR A 167 -1.99 1.86 -19.31
C TYR A 167 -3.29 2.64 -19.57
N ARG A 168 -4.38 1.98 -19.97
CA ARG A 168 -5.58 2.70 -20.41
C ARG A 168 -6.25 3.48 -19.27
N ASP A 169 -6.41 2.85 -18.11
CA ASP A 169 -7.32 3.32 -17.06
C ASP A 169 -6.64 3.45 -15.68
N LEU A 170 -5.33 3.17 -15.61
CA LEU A 170 -4.56 3.23 -14.38
C LEU A 170 -3.54 4.37 -14.41
N PRO A 171 -3.39 5.13 -13.31
CA PRO A 171 -2.29 6.06 -13.15
C PRO A 171 -0.95 5.33 -13.09
N VAL A 172 0.14 6.05 -13.32
CA VAL A 172 1.51 5.54 -13.25
C VAL A 172 2.31 6.37 -12.25
N LEU A 173 3.04 5.71 -11.37
CA LEU A 173 4.01 6.32 -10.48
C LEU A 173 5.41 5.81 -10.84
N SER A 174 6.30 6.72 -11.19
CA SER A 174 7.72 6.44 -11.36
C SER A 174 8.46 6.81 -10.08
N LEU A 175 9.18 5.84 -9.55
CA LEU A 175 9.99 5.96 -8.34
C LEU A 175 11.45 5.77 -8.74
N THR A 176 12.27 6.81 -8.56
CA THR A 176 13.71 6.76 -8.82
C THR A 176 14.46 6.84 -7.50
N VAL A 177 15.25 5.82 -7.21
CA VAL A 177 16.07 5.67 -6.00
C VAL A 177 17.47 5.30 -6.42
N ASP A 178 18.50 5.63 -5.64
CA ASP A 178 19.82 5.08 -5.94
C ASP A 178 19.75 3.54 -5.87
N PRO A 179 20.00 2.82 -6.98
CA PRO A 179 19.88 1.36 -7.01
C PRO A 179 20.74 0.64 -5.97
N VAL A 180 21.83 1.26 -5.51
CA VAL A 180 22.68 0.72 -4.44
C VAL A 180 21.92 0.70 -3.12
N GLU A 181 21.12 1.72 -2.81
CA GLU A 181 20.32 1.76 -1.58
C GLU A 181 19.22 0.68 -1.57
N LEU A 182 18.70 0.30 -2.75
CA LEU A 182 17.68 -0.76 -2.86
C LEU A 182 18.29 -2.17 -2.96
N PHE A 183 19.29 -2.35 -3.82
CA PHE A 183 19.63 -3.69 -4.33
C PHE A 183 21.05 -4.16 -4.00
N ASP A 184 21.88 -3.35 -3.30
CA ASP A 184 23.20 -3.82 -2.87
C ASP A 184 23.09 -5.09 -2.00
N TYR A 185 23.91 -6.08 -2.31
CA TYR A 185 23.89 -7.38 -1.63
C TYR A 185 24.20 -7.28 -0.12
N PHE A 186 25.04 -6.32 0.27
CA PHE A 186 25.44 -6.17 1.69
C PHE A 186 24.48 -5.30 2.50
N GLY A 187 23.86 -4.31 1.89
CA GLY A 187 23.08 -3.31 2.60
C GLY A 187 21.80 -2.84 1.91
N GLY A 188 21.50 -3.34 0.70
CA GLY A 188 20.33 -2.90 -0.06
C GLY A 188 19.03 -3.21 0.66
N ASN A 189 18.16 -2.21 0.75
CA ASN A 189 16.95 -2.26 1.56
C ASN A 189 15.86 -3.20 1.02
N TYR A 190 15.98 -3.66 -0.22
CA TYR A 190 14.93 -4.46 -0.88
C TYR A 190 15.25 -5.95 -1.01
N VAL A 191 16.47 -6.36 -0.74
CA VAL A 191 16.97 -7.74 -0.95
C VAL A 191 17.14 -8.51 0.36
N THR A 192 17.25 -9.84 0.27
CA THR A 192 17.57 -10.70 1.42
C THR A 192 18.97 -10.45 1.96
N GLY A 193 19.96 -10.35 1.07
CA GLY A 193 21.34 -9.99 1.41
C GLY A 193 22.19 -11.09 2.05
N VAL A 194 23.44 -10.74 2.36
CA VAL A 194 24.50 -11.66 2.81
C VAL A 194 24.18 -12.34 4.14
N ASP A 195 23.60 -11.63 5.09
CA ASP A 195 23.33 -12.17 6.43
C ASP A 195 22.23 -13.23 6.39
N TYR A 196 21.24 -13.05 5.51
CA TYR A 196 20.19 -14.04 5.26
C TYR A 196 20.79 -15.34 4.69
N GLU A 197 21.64 -15.24 3.67
CA GLU A 197 22.29 -16.41 3.07
C GLU A 197 23.20 -17.15 4.06
N ASN A 198 23.95 -16.39 4.87
CA ASN A 198 24.79 -16.98 5.92
C ASN A 198 23.95 -17.69 7.01
N ALA A 199 22.85 -17.08 7.44
CA ALA A 199 21.92 -17.67 8.40
C ALA A 199 21.25 -18.93 7.85
N LEU A 200 20.84 -18.90 6.58
CA LEU A 200 20.27 -20.06 5.87
C LEU A 200 21.29 -21.19 5.77
N ALA A 201 22.54 -20.89 5.41
CA ALA A 201 23.62 -21.88 5.31
C ALA A 201 24.02 -22.49 6.67
N ALA A 202 23.84 -21.74 7.75
CA ALA A 202 24.11 -22.17 9.12
C ALA A 202 22.92 -22.86 9.80
N ASP A 203 21.77 -22.98 9.14
CA ASP A 203 20.49 -23.44 9.72
C ASP A 203 20.08 -22.63 10.99
N ASP A 204 20.41 -21.33 10.99
CA ASP A 204 20.09 -20.35 12.07
C ASP A 204 19.31 -19.15 11.51
N LEU A 205 18.33 -19.44 10.68
CA LEU A 205 17.50 -18.40 10.04
C LEU A 205 16.63 -17.71 11.09
N ARG A 206 16.75 -16.38 11.18
CA ARG A 206 15.94 -15.55 12.08
C ARG A 206 15.04 -14.67 11.25
N PHE A 207 13.95 -14.27 11.86
CA PHE A 207 12.97 -13.35 11.30
C PHE A 207 13.61 -12.07 10.70
N ASP A 208 14.66 -11.53 11.34
CA ASP A 208 15.34 -10.29 10.97
C ASP A 208 16.65 -10.49 10.20
N SER A 209 16.90 -11.68 9.67
CA SER A 209 18.15 -11.97 8.96
C SER A 209 18.26 -11.25 7.63
N ALA A 210 17.15 -10.99 6.94
CA ALA A 210 17.17 -10.30 5.66
C ALA A 210 17.36 -8.78 5.80
N ASN A 211 18.06 -8.18 4.83
CA ASN A 211 18.37 -6.75 4.81
C ASN A 211 17.11 -5.88 4.92
N TYR A 212 16.02 -6.23 4.24
CA TYR A 212 14.78 -5.45 4.23
C TYR A 212 14.09 -5.32 5.60
N TYR A 213 14.40 -6.18 6.59
CA TYR A 213 13.95 -6.00 7.98
C TYR A 213 14.73 -4.92 8.74
N ARG A 214 15.98 -4.67 8.30
CA ARG A 214 16.90 -3.69 8.89
C ARG A 214 16.94 -2.38 8.12
N GLY A 215 16.33 -2.35 6.93
CA GLY A 215 16.35 -1.23 6.02
C GLY A 215 15.91 0.09 6.65
N GLY A 216 16.52 1.16 6.21
CA GLY A 216 16.35 2.52 6.65
C GLY A 216 15.60 3.39 5.66
N GLU A 217 15.73 4.70 5.87
CA GLU A 217 15.22 5.73 4.98
C GLU A 217 16.18 5.93 3.80
N MET A 218 15.61 6.19 2.62
CA MET A 218 16.30 6.45 1.36
C MET A 218 15.75 7.73 0.75
N ASN A 219 16.57 8.46 -0.01
CA ASN A 219 16.07 9.57 -0.82
C ASN A 219 15.52 9.03 -2.13
N ALA A 220 14.38 9.54 -2.55
CA ALA A 220 13.73 9.12 -3.78
C ALA A 220 13.10 10.29 -4.51
N HIS A 221 13.10 10.22 -5.85
CA HIS A 221 12.33 11.10 -6.72
C HIS A 221 11.06 10.39 -7.15
N VAL A 222 9.93 11.08 -7.09
CA VAL A 222 8.62 10.55 -7.47
C VAL A 222 8.00 11.42 -8.55
N GLU A 223 7.52 10.77 -9.61
CA GLU A 223 6.66 11.37 -10.63
C GLU A 223 5.34 10.60 -10.66
N TYR A 224 4.20 11.33 -10.63
CA TYR A 224 2.87 10.73 -10.71
C TYR A 224 2.12 11.23 -11.95
N PHE A 225 1.72 10.28 -12.77
CA PHE A 225 0.99 10.50 -14.01
C PHE A 225 -0.43 9.97 -13.85
N GLU A 226 -1.42 10.84 -13.99
CA GLU A 226 -2.83 10.44 -13.96
C GLU A 226 -3.16 9.45 -15.10
N ALA A 227 -4.34 8.84 -15.04
CA ALA A 227 -4.79 7.92 -16.08
C ALA A 227 -4.84 8.56 -17.47
N ASP A 228 -5.01 9.87 -17.58
CA ASP A 228 -4.95 10.66 -18.82
C ASP A 228 -3.51 11.01 -19.27
N ARG A 229 -2.49 10.49 -18.57
CA ARG A 229 -1.05 10.66 -18.83
C ARG A 229 -0.50 12.06 -18.52
N TYR A 230 -1.24 12.89 -17.83
CA TYR A 230 -0.69 14.16 -17.36
C TYR A 230 0.18 13.93 -16.11
N LEU A 231 1.40 14.51 -16.13
CA LEU A 231 2.23 14.63 -14.93
C LEU A 231 1.56 15.64 -13.98
N THR A 232 1.10 15.17 -12.83
CA THR A 232 0.37 15.99 -11.85
C THR A 232 1.11 16.16 -10.53
N TYR A 233 2.08 15.30 -10.26
CA TYR A 233 3.00 15.44 -9.13
C TYR A 233 4.43 15.06 -9.53
N GLU A 234 5.38 15.83 -9.04
CA GLU A 234 6.83 15.60 -9.17
C GLU A 234 7.50 16.15 -7.90
N GLY A 235 8.35 15.36 -7.26
CA GLY A 235 9.04 15.83 -6.04
C GLY A 235 9.97 14.80 -5.41
N GLU A 236 10.76 15.29 -4.47
CA GLU A 236 11.63 14.47 -3.63
C GLU A 236 10.87 14.00 -2.40
N VAL A 237 11.11 12.76 -2.00
CA VAL A 237 10.51 12.14 -0.82
C VAL A 237 11.56 11.35 -0.04
N ILE A 238 11.30 11.11 1.22
CA ILE A 238 11.99 10.09 2.00
C ILE A 238 11.21 8.79 1.89
N LEU A 239 11.84 7.78 1.31
CA LEU A 239 11.30 6.45 1.08
C LEU A 239 11.75 5.48 2.17
N SER A 240 10.86 4.66 2.65
CA SER A 240 11.19 3.50 3.48
C SER A 240 10.28 2.31 3.14
N LEU A 241 10.69 1.10 3.54
CA LEU A 241 9.78 -0.05 3.47
C LEU A 241 8.81 -0.02 4.65
N ARG A 242 7.53 -0.21 4.38
CA ARG A 242 6.54 -0.36 5.45
C ARG A 242 6.65 -1.77 6.06
N LYS A 243 6.86 -1.83 7.37
CA LYS A 243 7.00 -3.08 8.13
C LYS A 243 5.63 -3.64 8.55
N ASP A 244 4.80 -4.00 7.59
CA ASP A 244 3.42 -4.46 7.77
C ASP A 244 3.24 -5.99 7.64
N GLY A 245 4.29 -6.75 7.88
CA GLY A 245 4.26 -8.21 7.86
C GLY A 245 4.41 -8.85 6.47
N ASN A 246 4.60 -8.05 5.40
CA ASN A 246 4.69 -8.54 4.02
C ASN A 246 6.09 -8.40 3.40
N LEU A 247 7.11 -8.16 4.20
CA LEU A 247 8.47 -7.93 3.72
C LEU A 247 9.09 -9.15 3.02
N ASP A 248 8.64 -10.35 3.33
CA ASP A 248 9.16 -11.59 2.71
C ASP A 248 8.64 -11.83 1.30
N TYR A 249 7.57 -11.15 0.88
CA TYR A 249 7.10 -11.18 -0.51
C TYR A 249 8.02 -10.37 -1.43
N GLY A 250 8.05 -10.72 -2.71
CA GLY A 250 8.81 -9.97 -3.71
C GLY A 250 8.30 -8.53 -3.88
N GLN A 251 6.99 -8.32 -3.79
CA GLN A 251 6.36 -7.01 -3.84
C GLN A 251 6.15 -6.46 -2.42
N LYS A 252 6.98 -5.50 -2.03
CA LYS A 252 6.95 -4.88 -0.71
C LYS A 252 6.22 -3.54 -0.76
N SER A 253 5.60 -3.15 0.37
CA SER A 253 4.98 -1.83 0.51
C SER A 253 6.02 -0.75 0.81
N PHE A 254 5.84 0.43 0.20
CA PHE A 254 6.69 1.60 0.42
C PHE A 254 5.92 2.69 1.15
N LEU A 255 6.54 3.27 2.16
CA LEU A 255 6.09 4.47 2.84
C LEU A 255 6.92 5.65 2.35
N MET A 256 6.25 6.70 1.90
CA MET A 256 6.87 7.95 1.46
C MET A 256 6.48 9.09 2.38
N THR A 257 7.47 9.85 2.84
CA THR A 257 7.29 11.02 3.73
C THR A 257 8.03 12.22 3.18
N GLY A 258 7.68 13.41 3.66
CA GLY A 258 8.34 14.64 3.25
C GLY A 258 7.98 15.13 1.85
N ALA A 259 6.95 14.57 1.23
CA ALA A 259 6.46 15.04 -0.06
C ALA A 259 5.98 16.49 0.05
N ASP A 260 6.31 17.29 -0.96
CA ASP A 260 5.79 18.65 -1.04
C ASP A 260 4.26 18.65 -1.21
N PRO A 261 3.52 19.52 -0.50
CA PRO A 261 2.09 19.64 -0.67
C PRO A 261 1.70 20.01 -2.10
N VAL A 262 0.75 19.28 -2.68
CA VAL A 262 0.21 19.59 -4.01
C VAL A 262 -0.96 20.57 -3.93
N PRO A 263 -1.11 21.50 -4.88
CA PRO A 263 -2.30 22.33 -4.98
C PRO A 263 -3.54 21.48 -5.27
N GLU A 264 -4.67 21.79 -4.61
CA GLU A 264 -5.94 21.05 -4.72
C GLU A 264 -6.42 20.79 -6.17
N SER A 265 -6.10 21.67 -7.09
CA SER A 265 -6.50 21.56 -8.50
C SER A 265 -5.53 20.80 -9.39
N SER A 266 -4.41 20.31 -8.88
CA SER A 266 -3.31 19.78 -9.69
C SER A 266 -3.25 18.25 -9.78
N CYS A 267 -3.94 17.53 -8.90
CA CYS A 267 -3.86 16.07 -8.81
C CYS A 267 -5.18 15.46 -8.34
N GLU A 268 -5.64 14.39 -8.98
CA GLU A 268 -6.85 13.65 -8.54
C GLU A 268 -6.65 13.01 -7.16
N LEU A 269 -5.40 12.71 -6.79
CA LEU A 269 -5.05 12.15 -5.49
C LEU A 269 -4.59 13.23 -4.49
N TYR A 270 -5.03 14.48 -4.68
CA TYR A 270 -4.69 15.60 -3.80
C TYR A 270 -4.82 15.26 -2.31
N GLU A 271 -5.91 14.60 -1.91
CA GLU A 271 -6.14 14.22 -0.53
C GLU A 271 -5.10 13.22 0.00
N LEU A 272 -4.51 12.39 -0.86
CA LEU A 272 -3.48 11.43 -0.49
C LEU A 272 -2.11 12.09 -0.30
N PHE A 273 -1.79 13.07 -1.15
CA PHE A 273 -0.49 13.77 -1.11
C PHE A 273 -0.47 14.97 -0.18
N ARG A 274 -1.65 15.46 0.23
CA ARG A 274 -1.83 16.71 0.98
C ARG A 274 -1.01 16.77 2.28
N ASP A 275 -0.83 15.65 2.97
CA ASP A 275 -0.13 15.56 4.25
C ASP A 275 1.37 15.29 4.10
N GLY A 276 1.88 15.23 2.88
CA GLY A 276 3.27 14.91 2.61
C GLY A 276 3.66 13.49 2.99
N THR A 277 2.68 12.62 3.28
CA THR A 277 2.90 11.20 3.61
C THR A 277 1.89 10.35 2.85
N PHE A 278 2.37 9.35 2.13
CA PHE A 278 1.51 8.41 1.42
C PHE A 278 2.14 7.02 1.31
N LEU A 279 1.33 6.04 0.95
CA LEU A 279 1.69 4.65 0.91
C LEU A 279 1.55 4.09 -0.50
N LEU A 280 2.54 3.34 -0.94
CA LEU A 280 2.38 2.36 -2.02
C LEU A 280 2.27 0.98 -1.38
N TYR A 281 1.06 0.46 -1.36
CA TYR A 281 0.74 -0.80 -0.70
C TYR A 281 0.84 -1.98 -1.67
N GLY A 282 1.66 -2.97 -1.32
CA GLY A 282 1.90 -4.16 -2.14
C GLY A 282 0.74 -5.17 -2.15
N GLY A 283 -0.31 -4.96 -1.32
CA GLY A 283 -1.52 -5.79 -1.29
C GLY A 283 -1.61 -6.75 -0.11
N GLY A 284 -0.65 -6.78 0.79
CA GLY A 284 -0.68 -7.68 1.96
C GLY A 284 -0.89 -9.13 1.59
N THR A 285 -1.80 -9.82 2.28
CA THR A 285 -2.19 -11.19 1.92
C THR A 285 -2.98 -11.25 0.61
N ASP A 286 -3.63 -10.16 0.17
CA ASP A 286 -4.28 -10.03 -1.15
C ASP A 286 -3.32 -9.49 -2.23
N HIS A 287 -2.00 -9.72 -2.09
CA HIS A 287 -0.96 -9.19 -2.97
C HIS A 287 -1.10 -9.59 -4.45
N VAL A 288 -1.87 -10.62 -4.75
CA VAL A 288 -2.12 -11.08 -6.12
C VAL A 288 -3.26 -10.28 -6.75
N ALA A 289 -4.43 -10.24 -6.10
CA ALA A 289 -5.66 -9.68 -6.69
C ALA A 289 -5.83 -8.17 -6.41
N LYS A 290 -5.50 -7.70 -5.20
CA LYS A 290 -5.55 -6.28 -4.78
C LYS A 290 -6.93 -5.62 -4.89
N ASN A 291 -8.00 -6.41 -4.99
CA ASN A 291 -9.35 -5.89 -5.17
C ASN A 291 -10.16 -5.83 -3.87
N ARG A 292 -9.86 -6.69 -2.88
CA ARG A 292 -10.67 -6.79 -1.64
C ARG A 292 -10.63 -5.54 -0.82
N GLN A 293 -9.45 -5.05 -0.49
CA GLN A 293 -9.31 -3.83 0.32
C GLN A 293 -9.91 -2.60 -0.34
N VAL A 294 -9.73 -2.45 -1.65
CA VAL A 294 -10.33 -1.33 -2.39
C VAL A 294 -11.85 -1.43 -2.38
N LEU A 295 -12.40 -2.64 -2.59
CA LEU A 295 -13.84 -2.88 -2.53
C LEU A 295 -14.41 -2.60 -1.13
N GLU A 296 -13.75 -3.08 -0.09
CA GLU A 296 -14.15 -2.85 1.31
C GLU A 296 -14.19 -1.36 1.66
N GLU A 297 -13.16 -0.61 1.30
CA GLU A 297 -13.10 0.84 1.52
C GLU A 297 -14.20 1.58 0.75
N LEU A 298 -14.45 1.21 -0.51
CA LEU A 298 -15.52 1.82 -1.31
C LEU A 298 -16.90 1.58 -0.69
N LEU A 299 -17.14 0.36 -0.19
CA LEU A 299 -18.39 0.01 0.48
C LEU A 299 -18.54 0.70 1.82
N LEU A 300 -17.49 0.70 2.66
CA LEU A 300 -17.52 1.32 3.98
C LEU A 300 -17.65 2.85 3.91
N LYS A 301 -17.10 3.49 2.89
CA LYS A 301 -17.22 4.94 2.68
C LYS A 301 -18.66 5.42 2.60
N GLU A 302 -19.59 4.56 2.20
CA GLU A 302 -21.01 4.93 2.08
C GLU A 302 -21.80 4.76 3.38
N ILE A 303 -21.35 3.85 4.28
CA ILE A 303 -22.16 3.45 5.45
C ILE A 303 -21.48 3.75 6.77
N THR A 304 -20.24 4.26 6.78
CA THR A 304 -19.47 4.56 7.99
C THR A 304 -18.80 5.92 7.90
N ASP A 305 -18.37 6.38 9.07
CA ASP A 305 -17.58 7.60 9.23
C ASP A 305 -16.07 7.33 9.38
N PHE A 306 -15.56 6.17 8.96
CA PHE A 306 -14.15 5.85 9.05
C PHE A 306 -13.26 6.82 8.27
N THR A 307 -12.08 7.06 8.80
CA THR A 307 -11.00 7.72 8.08
C THR A 307 -10.26 6.67 7.25
N LEU A 308 -10.83 6.31 6.11
CA LEU A 308 -10.30 5.28 5.22
C LEU A 308 -9.01 5.75 4.55
N GLU A 309 -8.11 4.81 4.22
CA GLU A 309 -6.85 5.10 3.51
C GLU A 309 -7.06 5.40 2.01
N GLU A 310 -8.26 5.20 1.50
CA GLU A 310 -8.73 5.52 0.13
C GLU A 310 -7.81 4.98 -0.96
N ARG A 311 -7.46 3.71 -0.84
CA ARG A 311 -6.53 3.02 -1.75
C ARG A 311 -7.05 2.94 -3.18
N LYS A 312 -6.17 3.23 -4.15
CA LYS A 312 -6.45 3.13 -5.59
C LYS A 312 -5.33 2.43 -6.31
N GLY A 313 -5.67 1.64 -7.35
CA GLY A 313 -4.67 0.98 -8.18
C GLY A 313 -3.77 1.97 -8.91
N CYS A 314 -2.48 1.70 -8.90
CA CYS A 314 -1.44 2.49 -9.56
C CYS A 314 -0.37 1.56 -10.11
N LEU A 315 0.06 1.76 -11.36
CA LEU A 315 1.21 1.07 -11.93
C LEU A 315 2.49 1.73 -11.42
N VAL A 316 3.38 0.94 -10.84
CA VAL A 316 4.64 1.46 -10.29
C VAL A 316 5.80 1.02 -11.16
N PHE A 317 6.71 1.96 -11.43
CA PHE A 317 8.03 1.74 -11.99
C PHE A 317 9.08 2.08 -10.96
N VAL A 318 10.10 1.25 -10.81
CA VAL A 318 11.27 1.51 -9.96
C VAL A 318 12.49 1.57 -10.87
N ASP A 319 13.19 2.69 -10.82
CA ASP A 319 14.35 2.97 -11.67
C ASP A 319 14.11 2.64 -13.15
N GLY A 320 12.91 3.01 -13.63
CA GLY A 320 12.48 2.82 -15.01
C GLY A 320 11.91 1.44 -15.34
N GLU A 321 12.01 0.41 -14.49
CA GLU A 321 11.45 -0.92 -14.75
C GLU A 321 10.07 -1.11 -14.09
N PHE A 322 9.13 -1.72 -14.82
CA PHE A 322 7.81 -2.04 -14.28
C PHE A 322 7.92 -2.91 -13.03
N TRP A 323 7.40 -2.38 -11.92
CA TRP A 323 7.48 -3.02 -10.61
C TRP A 323 6.17 -3.65 -10.16
N GLY A 324 5.08 -3.40 -10.87
CA GLY A 324 3.77 -4.03 -10.64
C GLY A 324 2.64 -3.05 -10.38
N LEU A 325 1.45 -3.62 -10.22
CA LEU A 325 0.28 -2.92 -9.71
C LEU A 325 0.43 -2.76 -8.20
N TYR A 326 0.34 -1.55 -7.70
CA TYR A 326 0.29 -1.19 -6.29
C TYR A 326 -1.04 -0.51 -5.98
N LEU A 327 -1.36 -0.40 -4.71
CA LEU A 327 -2.43 0.45 -4.23
C LEU A 327 -1.80 1.70 -3.62
N VAL A 328 -1.99 2.86 -4.24
CA VAL A 328 -1.60 4.13 -3.65
C VAL A 328 -2.69 4.59 -2.69
N GLY A 329 -2.32 4.99 -1.49
CA GLY A 329 -3.25 5.40 -0.45
C GLY A 329 -2.63 6.37 0.54
N ARG A 330 -3.46 7.05 1.31
CA ARG A 330 -2.97 7.88 2.41
C ARG A 330 -2.60 7.01 3.63
N VAL A 331 -1.90 7.62 4.55
CA VAL A 331 -1.63 7.04 5.87
C VAL A 331 -2.42 7.84 6.90
N ASN A 332 -3.14 7.15 7.76
CA ASN A 332 -3.87 7.79 8.85
C ASN A 332 -2.89 8.22 9.94
N THR A 333 -2.65 9.52 10.04
CA THR A 333 -1.72 10.17 10.97
C THR A 333 -2.47 11.11 11.91
N ALA A 334 -1.77 11.67 12.89
CA ALA A 334 -2.33 12.70 13.77
C ALA A 334 -2.84 13.92 12.98
N GLU A 335 -2.17 14.29 11.86
CA GLU A 335 -2.60 15.35 10.95
C GLU A 335 -3.96 15.02 10.32
N THR A 336 -4.14 13.78 9.85
CA THR A 336 -5.39 13.33 9.25
C THR A 336 -6.55 13.42 10.24
N PHE A 337 -6.36 12.92 11.46
CA PHE A 337 -7.38 12.96 12.50
C PHE A 337 -7.62 14.38 13.03
N ALA A 338 -6.59 15.23 13.09
CA ALA A 338 -6.74 16.64 13.48
C ALA A 338 -7.67 17.40 12.54
N ARG A 339 -7.55 17.17 11.24
CA ARG A 339 -8.48 17.76 10.26
C ARG A 339 -9.91 17.32 10.49
N ARG A 340 -10.13 16.02 10.72
CA ARG A 340 -11.46 15.47 11.02
C ARG A 340 -12.04 16.06 12.31
N ALA A 341 -11.23 16.14 13.37
CA ALA A 341 -11.64 16.64 14.67
C ALA A 341 -11.68 18.17 14.76
N GLY A 342 -11.18 18.90 13.76
CA GLY A 342 -11.10 20.37 13.77
C GLY A 342 -10.11 20.93 14.79
N GLY A 343 -8.93 20.29 14.95
CA GLY A 343 -7.87 20.67 15.89
C GLY A 343 -6.48 20.75 15.28
N SER A 344 -5.45 20.75 16.12
CA SER A 344 -4.06 20.58 15.70
C SER A 344 -3.56 19.16 15.94
N PRO A 345 -2.54 18.67 15.21
CA PRO A 345 -2.00 17.33 15.38
C PRO A 345 -1.52 17.03 16.81
N GLU A 346 -1.01 18.04 17.51
CA GLU A 346 -0.53 17.90 18.89
C GLU A 346 -1.66 17.62 19.89
N GLU A 347 -2.90 17.94 19.52
CA GLU A 347 -4.09 17.64 20.33
C GLU A 347 -4.61 16.21 20.10
N ILE A 348 -4.10 15.50 19.10
CA ILE A 348 -4.55 14.17 18.73
C ILE A 348 -3.71 13.10 19.43
N GLN A 349 -4.40 12.20 20.11
CA GLN A 349 -3.81 10.97 20.64
C GLN A 349 -4.18 9.82 19.71
N VAL A 350 -3.16 9.14 19.18
CA VAL A 350 -3.31 7.95 18.34
C VAL A 350 -2.71 6.75 19.05
N ILE A 351 -3.40 5.62 19.02
CA ILE A 351 -2.92 4.34 19.53
C ILE A 351 -3.06 3.33 18.39
N GLU A 352 -1.94 2.77 17.95
CA GLU A 352 -1.88 1.73 16.93
C GLU A 352 -1.71 0.44 17.68
N ASN A 353 -1.72 -0.25 18.31
CA ASN A 353 -1.52 -1.51 19.04
C ASN A 353 -1.91 -1.40 20.51
N ARG A 354 -3.04 -1.99 20.83
CA ARG A 354 -3.67 -1.94 22.15
C ARG A 354 -3.24 -3.06 23.11
N TYR A 355 -2.03 -3.60 22.99
CA TYR A 355 -1.57 -4.58 23.95
C TYR A 355 -1.57 -3.98 25.36
N PRO A 356 -2.14 -4.67 26.38
CA PRO A 356 -2.31 -4.12 27.73
C PRO A 356 -1.02 -3.57 28.36
N SER A 357 0.13 -4.09 27.96
CA SER A 357 1.45 -3.63 28.45
C SER A 357 1.96 -2.31 27.83
N LYS A 358 1.27 -1.78 26.81
CA LYS A 358 1.69 -0.57 26.06
C LYS A 358 0.57 0.46 25.95
N ILE A 359 -0.52 0.30 26.68
CA ILE A 359 -1.72 1.13 26.58
C ILE A 359 -1.46 2.51 27.21
N ALA A 360 -1.87 3.58 26.51
CA ALA A 360 -1.92 4.91 27.07
C ALA A 360 -2.79 4.91 28.37
N PRO A 361 -2.37 5.58 29.46
CA PRO A 361 -3.07 5.54 30.74
C PRO A 361 -4.57 5.83 30.64
N GLU A 362 -4.94 6.78 29.79
CA GLU A 362 -6.33 7.21 29.60
C GLU A 362 -7.20 6.14 28.92
N TYR A 363 -6.66 5.43 27.94
CA TYR A 363 -7.35 4.28 27.35
C TYR A 363 -7.40 3.11 28.33
N GLY A 364 -6.35 2.92 29.13
CA GLY A 364 -6.30 1.91 30.18
C GLY A 364 -7.41 2.08 31.23
N GLU A 365 -7.87 3.31 31.46
CA GLU A 365 -9.02 3.56 32.32
C GLU A 365 -10.33 3.04 31.70
N LEU A 366 -10.60 3.41 30.44
CA LEU A 366 -11.76 2.89 29.72
C LEU A 366 -11.70 1.35 29.60
N TYR A 367 -10.54 0.80 29.26
CA TYR A 367 -10.34 -0.65 29.12
C TYR A 367 -10.72 -1.39 30.43
N ARG A 368 -10.22 -0.93 31.59
CA ARG A 368 -10.56 -1.52 32.89
C ARG A 368 -12.03 -1.35 33.24
N LEU A 369 -12.60 -0.19 32.91
CA LEU A 369 -14.03 0.06 33.18
C LEU A 369 -14.93 -0.94 32.44
N VAL A 370 -14.55 -1.32 31.21
CA VAL A 370 -15.28 -2.30 30.41
C VAL A 370 -14.99 -3.74 30.84
N THR A 371 -13.74 -4.09 31.13
CA THR A 371 -13.34 -5.49 31.36
C THR A 371 -13.55 -5.92 32.84
N GLU A 372 -13.40 -5.00 33.79
CA GLU A 372 -13.47 -5.28 35.21
C GLU A 372 -14.74 -4.68 35.90
N GLY A 373 -15.39 -3.72 35.22
CA GLY A 373 -16.56 -3.04 35.74
C GLY A 373 -17.85 -3.84 35.56
N ASN A 374 -18.90 -3.43 36.30
CA ASN A 374 -20.25 -3.96 36.10
C ASN A 374 -20.93 -3.29 34.90
N THR A 375 -20.64 -3.74 33.71
CA THR A 375 -21.13 -3.15 32.46
C THR A 375 -22.62 -3.37 32.22
N SER A 376 -23.24 -4.39 32.85
CA SER A 376 -24.70 -4.58 32.84
C SER A 376 -25.45 -3.47 33.59
N GLY A 377 -24.76 -2.76 34.49
CA GLY A 377 -25.32 -1.64 35.23
C GLY A 377 -25.38 -0.35 34.44
N HIS A 378 -26.54 0.29 34.36
CA HIS A 378 -26.77 1.54 33.62
C HIS A 378 -25.71 2.62 33.91
N GLY A 379 -25.35 2.83 35.19
CA GLY A 379 -24.38 3.88 35.53
C GLY A 379 -22.94 3.62 35.03
N THR A 380 -22.52 2.36 35.00
CA THR A 380 -21.21 1.99 34.43
C THR A 380 -21.22 2.16 32.90
N TYR A 381 -22.27 1.70 32.25
CA TYR A 381 -22.42 1.82 30.80
C TYR A 381 -22.46 3.28 30.35
N GLN A 382 -23.15 4.18 31.08
CA GLN A 382 -23.11 5.61 30.75
C GLN A 382 -21.69 6.19 30.83
N LYS A 383 -20.89 5.83 31.84
CA LYS A 383 -19.49 6.26 31.95
C LYS A 383 -18.60 5.72 30.82
N ILE A 384 -18.93 4.55 30.28
CA ILE A 384 -18.26 4.00 29.10
C ILE A 384 -18.58 4.87 27.86
N LEU A 385 -19.87 5.21 27.66
CA LEU A 385 -20.32 6.04 26.54
C LEU A 385 -19.81 7.50 26.60
N GLU A 386 -19.41 7.98 27.77
CA GLU A 386 -18.74 9.28 27.93
C GLU A 386 -17.28 9.25 27.39
N GLN A 387 -16.65 8.08 27.27
CA GLN A 387 -15.26 7.92 26.93
C GLN A 387 -15.05 7.24 25.57
N MET A 388 -16.05 6.56 25.02
CA MET A 388 -15.96 5.90 23.72
C MET A 388 -17.04 6.38 22.75
N ASP A 389 -16.68 6.47 21.51
CA ASP A 389 -17.62 6.59 20.41
C ASP A 389 -18.18 5.19 20.09
N LEU A 390 -19.45 4.99 20.44
CA LEU A 390 -20.09 3.69 20.29
C LEU A 390 -20.29 3.32 18.80
N GLU A 391 -20.58 4.30 17.97
CA GLU A 391 -20.85 4.09 16.54
C GLU A 391 -19.62 3.59 15.83
N SER A 392 -18.47 4.26 15.97
CA SER A 392 -17.21 3.81 15.39
C SER A 392 -16.77 2.43 15.89
N TYR A 393 -17.04 2.11 17.17
CA TYR A 393 -16.77 0.78 17.72
C TYR A 393 -17.65 -0.31 17.09
N LEU A 394 -18.94 -0.03 16.97
CA LEU A 394 -19.89 -0.96 16.32
C LEU A 394 -19.52 -1.18 14.86
N ASP A 395 -19.18 -0.11 14.14
CA ASP A 395 -18.73 -0.18 12.75
C ASP A 395 -17.47 -1.00 12.61
N TYR A 396 -16.49 -0.76 13.47
CA TYR A 396 -15.23 -1.51 13.46
C TYR A 396 -15.45 -3.02 13.60
N TYR A 397 -16.28 -3.44 14.56
CA TYR A 397 -16.59 -4.85 14.75
C TYR A 397 -17.47 -5.40 13.62
N CYS A 398 -18.53 -4.71 13.26
CA CYS A 398 -19.44 -5.16 12.20
C CYS A 398 -18.72 -5.31 10.86
N ALA A 399 -17.86 -4.38 10.48
CA ALA A 399 -17.05 -4.47 9.25
C ALA A 399 -16.17 -5.73 9.23
N ASN A 400 -15.33 -5.90 10.26
CA ASN A 400 -14.42 -7.04 10.34
C ASN A 400 -15.15 -8.39 10.37
N LEU A 401 -16.25 -8.48 11.11
CA LEU A 401 -17.06 -9.69 11.21
C LEU A 401 -17.83 -9.97 9.91
N TYR A 402 -18.42 -8.95 9.31
CA TYR A 402 -19.17 -9.09 8.07
C TYR A 402 -18.27 -9.48 6.90
N PHE A 403 -17.13 -8.82 6.72
CA PHE A 403 -16.16 -9.16 5.66
C PHE A 403 -15.42 -10.47 5.91
N GLY A 404 -15.58 -11.08 7.09
CA GLY A 404 -14.98 -12.37 7.41
C GLY A 404 -13.48 -12.30 7.60
N ASN A 405 -12.97 -11.22 8.20
CA ASN A 405 -11.55 -11.04 8.47
C ASN A 405 -11.02 -12.13 9.40
N SER A 406 -10.36 -13.13 8.82
CA SER A 406 -9.85 -14.29 9.56
C SER A 406 -8.58 -13.97 10.37
N GLN A 407 -7.92 -12.87 10.07
CA GLN A 407 -6.74 -12.36 10.77
C GLN A 407 -7.09 -11.24 11.74
N PHE A 408 -8.39 -11.03 12.00
CA PHE A 408 -8.83 -9.99 12.89
C PHE A 408 -8.19 -10.14 14.28
N ASP A 409 -7.46 -9.11 14.67
CA ASP A 409 -6.87 -8.95 15.99
C ASP A 409 -7.32 -7.62 16.59
N SER A 410 -8.18 -7.68 17.58
CA SER A 410 -8.69 -6.50 18.26
C SER A 410 -7.60 -5.63 18.93
N PHE A 411 -6.40 -6.16 19.08
CA PHE A 411 -5.25 -5.40 19.58
C PHE A 411 -4.45 -4.66 18.50
N SER A 412 -4.63 -5.00 17.23
CA SER A 412 -3.94 -4.37 16.10
C SER A 412 -4.75 -3.25 15.44
N THR A 413 -5.55 -2.52 16.21
CA THR A 413 -6.47 -1.50 15.69
C THR A 413 -5.98 -0.10 15.99
N THR A 414 -6.17 0.81 15.03
CA THR A 414 -5.96 2.23 15.23
C THR A 414 -7.12 2.85 16.01
N LEU A 415 -6.79 3.49 17.09
CA LEU A 415 -7.68 4.30 17.91
C LEU A 415 -7.18 5.73 17.95
N TRP A 416 -8.10 6.66 17.92
CA TRP A 416 -7.71 8.05 18.13
C TRP A 416 -8.74 8.83 18.93
N ARG A 417 -8.33 9.93 19.52
CA ARG A 417 -9.18 10.97 20.08
C ARG A 417 -8.48 12.32 20.06
N ARG A 418 -9.25 13.39 20.13
CA ARG A 418 -8.72 14.72 20.44
C ARG A 418 -8.71 14.94 21.94
N ALA A 419 -7.63 15.47 22.49
CA ALA A 419 -7.55 15.84 23.89
C ALA A 419 -8.61 16.92 24.20
N GLY A 420 -9.44 16.70 25.22
CA GLY A 420 -10.51 17.62 25.61
C GLY A 420 -11.82 16.92 25.92
N GLU A 421 -12.91 17.70 25.92
CA GLU A 421 -14.28 17.24 26.19
C GLU A 421 -15.12 17.24 24.90
N GLY A 422 -16.24 16.52 24.91
CA GLY A 422 -17.18 16.42 23.79
C GLY A 422 -16.98 15.17 22.95
N GLU A 423 -17.63 15.09 21.80
CA GLU A 423 -17.62 13.88 20.96
C GLU A 423 -16.21 13.52 20.48
N THR A 424 -15.40 14.49 20.05
CA THR A 424 -14.02 14.26 19.62
C THR A 424 -13.06 13.90 20.78
N GLY A 425 -13.47 14.11 22.04
CA GLY A 425 -12.75 13.66 23.24
C GLY A 425 -12.95 12.19 23.56
N LYS A 426 -13.86 11.51 22.88
CA LYS A 426 -14.08 10.07 22.97
C LYS A 426 -13.08 9.30 22.12
N TRP A 427 -12.83 8.05 22.47
CA TRP A 427 -12.04 7.14 21.64
C TRP A 427 -12.87 6.70 20.43
N HIS A 428 -12.30 6.87 19.24
CA HIS A 428 -12.82 6.42 17.96
C HIS A 428 -12.00 5.23 17.46
N TRP A 429 -12.66 4.26 16.84
CA TRP A 429 -12.05 3.09 16.19
C TRP A 429 -12.02 3.31 14.70
N GLU A 430 -10.92 2.93 14.06
CA GLU A 430 -10.76 3.02 12.60
C GLU A 430 -10.59 1.64 11.98
N PHE A 431 -11.14 1.48 10.78
CA PHE A 431 -10.95 0.27 9.99
C PHE A 431 -9.63 0.34 9.24
N SER A 432 -8.84 -0.74 9.31
CA SER A 432 -7.57 -0.86 8.58
C SER A 432 -7.26 -2.33 8.30
N ASP A 433 -6.47 -2.56 7.25
CA ASP A 433 -5.81 -3.83 6.90
C ASP A 433 -6.65 -5.12 7.07
N ALA A 434 -7.75 -5.22 6.32
CA ALA A 434 -8.53 -6.44 6.21
C ALA A 434 -8.22 -7.14 4.87
N THR A 435 -7.13 -7.89 4.81
CA THR A 435 -6.64 -8.50 3.57
C THR A 435 -7.04 -9.97 3.39
N ASP A 436 -7.41 -10.65 4.47
CA ASP A 436 -7.79 -12.06 4.46
C ASP A 436 -9.31 -12.23 4.68
N THR A 437 -10.07 -11.68 3.73
CA THR A 437 -11.51 -11.43 3.79
C THR A 437 -12.23 -11.96 2.55
N LEU A 438 -13.54 -11.77 2.48
CA LEU A 438 -14.40 -11.93 1.30
C LEU A 438 -14.18 -13.25 0.53
N GLY A 439 -14.04 -14.35 1.25
CA GLY A 439 -13.90 -15.67 0.65
C GLY A 439 -12.51 -15.97 0.04
N ARG A 440 -11.50 -15.15 0.34
CA ARG A 440 -10.14 -15.35 -0.18
C ARG A 440 -9.60 -16.76 0.09
N ASN A 441 -9.95 -17.33 1.23
CA ASN A 441 -9.57 -18.67 1.62
C ASN A 441 -10.68 -19.40 2.37
N LYS A 442 -10.42 -20.62 2.83
CA LYS A 442 -11.43 -21.44 3.53
C LYS A 442 -11.84 -20.89 4.89
N VAL A 443 -10.98 -20.12 5.56
CA VAL A 443 -11.25 -19.55 6.89
C VAL A 443 -11.85 -18.14 6.82
N SER A 444 -11.92 -17.53 5.64
CA SER A 444 -12.64 -16.28 5.35
C SER A 444 -13.86 -16.47 4.45
N ASN A 445 -14.32 -17.71 4.25
CA ASN A 445 -15.50 -18.03 3.44
C ASN A 445 -16.79 -17.47 4.07
N TYR A 446 -17.83 -17.22 3.26
CA TYR A 446 -19.10 -16.63 3.69
C TYR A 446 -19.78 -17.36 4.85
N SER A 447 -19.59 -18.68 4.97
CA SER A 447 -20.21 -19.51 6.01
C SER A 447 -19.40 -19.64 7.31
N VAL A 448 -18.20 -19.06 7.37
CA VAL A 448 -17.34 -19.14 8.56
C VAL A 448 -17.89 -18.26 9.68
N ASN A 449 -17.92 -18.82 10.91
CA ASN A 449 -18.27 -18.06 12.11
C ASN A 449 -17.05 -17.24 12.58
N THR A 450 -16.96 -15.99 12.16
CA THR A 450 -15.88 -15.07 12.53
C THR A 450 -15.83 -14.71 14.01
N TYR A 451 -16.89 -14.91 14.76
CA TYR A 451 -16.87 -14.75 16.24
C TYR A 451 -15.98 -15.77 16.95
N LEU A 452 -15.63 -16.87 16.27
CA LEU A 452 -14.72 -17.90 16.81
C LEU A 452 -13.25 -17.65 16.46
N CYS A 453 -12.92 -16.62 15.70
CA CYS A 453 -11.54 -16.21 15.50
C CYS A 453 -10.92 -15.81 16.84
N PRO A 454 -9.66 -16.21 17.13
CA PRO A 454 -9.05 -15.94 18.43
C PRO A 454 -9.10 -14.46 18.84
N GLY A 455 -8.82 -13.53 17.94
CA GLY A 455 -8.85 -12.10 18.19
C GLY A 455 -10.23 -11.55 18.57
N VAL A 456 -11.32 -12.27 18.26
CA VAL A 456 -12.70 -11.92 18.67
C VAL A 456 -13.12 -12.70 19.90
N ALA A 457 -12.91 -14.01 19.89
CA ALA A 457 -13.35 -14.91 20.96
C ALA A 457 -12.67 -14.61 22.31
N GLU A 458 -11.44 -14.14 22.28
CA GLU A 458 -10.64 -13.81 23.47
C GLU A 458 -10.69 -12.32 23.83
N ASP A 459 -11.43 -11.49 23.07
CA ASP A 459 -11.51 -10.05 23.36
C ASP A 459 -12.38 -9.74 24.58
N LEU A 460 -11.72 -9.48 25.70
CA LEU A 460 -12.36 -9.13 26.97
C LEU A 460 -13.15 -7.81 26.89
N PHE A 461 -12.78 -6.90 25.99
CA PHE A 461 -13.50 -5.63 25.83
C PHE A 461 -14.87 -5.87 25.19
N LEU A 462 -14.94 -6.63 24.09
CA LEU A 462 -16.21 -7.03 23.50
C LEU A 462 -17.06 -7.85 24.47
N GLN A 463 -16.46 -8.84 25.15
CA GLN A 463 -17.14 -9.65 26.13
C GLN A 463 -17.73 -8.80 27.26
N GLY A 464 -16.99 -7.78 27.72
CA GLY A 464 -17.46 -6.83 28.74
C GLY A 464 -18.67 -6.03 28.27
N LEU A 465 -18.66 -5.50 27.05
CA LEU A 465 -19.77 -4.74 26.46
C LEU A 465 -21.00 -5.60 26.21
N LEU A 466 -20.82 -6.85 25.76
CA LEU A 466 -21.93 -7.79 25.50
C LEU A 466 -22.77 -8.13 26.74
N LYS A 467 -22.30 -7.90 27.97
CA LYS A 467 -23.10 -8.03 29.18
C LYS A 467 -24.20 -6.97 29.29
N ASN A 468 -24.10 -5.87 28.54
CA ASN A 468 -25.08 -4.79 28.54
C ASN A 468 -26.16 -5.00 27.49
N LYS A 469 -27.44 -4.91 27.87
CA LYS A 469 -28.57 -5.14 26.97
C LYS A 469 -28.76 -4.05 25.90
N ASP A 470 -28.43 -2.82 26.26
CA ASP A 470 -28.50 -1.70 25.29
C ASP A 470 -27.41 -1.87 24.24
N PHE A 471 -26.21 -2.28 24.65
CA PHE A 471 -25.14 -2.63 23.71
C PHE A 471 -25.52 -3.80 22.79
N GLN A 472 -26.06 -4.90 23.37
CA GLN A 472 -26.51 -6.04 22.55
C GLN A 472 -27.54 -5.61 21.49
N THR A 473 -28.45 -4.70 21.88
CA THR A 473 -29.48 -4.18 20.97
C THR A 473 -28.86 -3.36 19.84
N ALA A 474 -27.96 -2.45 20.17
CA ALA A 474 -27.24 -1.61 19.21
C ALA A 474 -26.38 -2.48 18.25
N PHE A 475 -25.67 -3.47 18.80
CA PHE A 475 -24.82 -4.37 18.00
C PHE A 475 -25.63 -5.21 17.01
N ARG A 476 -26.77 -5.79 17.44
CA ARG A 476 -27.68 -6.50 16.53
C ARG A 476 -28.20 -5.58 15.42
N GLN A 477 -28.59 -4.37 15.79
CA GLN A 477 -29.14 -3.40 14.85
C GLN A 477 -28.10 -3.03 13.81
N ARG A 478 -26.87 -2.70 14.24
CA ARG A 478 -25.80 -2.31 13.32
C ARG A 478 -25.42 -3.44 12.38
N MET A 479 -25.34 -4.69 12.87
CA MET A 479 -25.07 -5.86 12.00
C MET A 479 -26.18 -6.07 10.95
N ARG A 480 -27.45 -5.81 11.30
CA ARG A 480 -28.55 -5.87 10.32
C ARG A 480 -28.41 -4.80 9.24
N GLU A 481 -28.06 -3.58 9.63
CA GLU A 481 -27.80 -2.48 8.70
C GLU A 481 -26.67 -2.85 7.71
N TYR A 482 -25.58 -3.46 8.19
CA TYR A 482 -24.53 -3.96 7.32
C TYR A 482 -25.05 -4.99 6.31
N VAL A 483 -25.90 -5.92 6.72
CA VAL A 483 -26.50 -6.93 5.83
C VAL A 483 -27.46 -6.30 4.82
N GLU A 484 -28.21 -5.28 5.22
CA GLU A 484 -29.18 -4.58 4.37
C GLU A 484 -28.49 -3.67 3.33
N GLU A 485 -27.39 -3.01 3.70
CA GLU A 485 -26.67 -2.08 2.84
C GLU A 485 -25.62 -2.78 1.94
N LEU A 486 -24.90 -3.78 2.48
CA LEU A 486 -23.83 -4.48 1.75
C LEU A 486 -24.36 -5.70 1.00
N THR A 487 -25.24 -5.46 0.03
CA THR A 487 -25.82 -6.49 -0.82
C THR A 487 -24.87 -6.92 -1.95
N LYS A 488 -25.18 -8.06 -2.58
CA LYS A 488 -24.46 -8.51 -3.77
C LYS A 488 -24.48 -7.45 -4.87
N GLU A 489 -25.64 -6.86 -5.15
CA GLU A 489 -25.82 -5.84 -6.19
C GLU A 489 -24.97 -4.59 -5.89
N LYS A 490 -24.89 -4.18 -4.61
CA LYS A 490 -24.05 -3.07 -4.21
C LYS A 490 -22.56 -3.40 -4.35
N ALA A 491 -22.14 -4.58 -3.99
CA ALA A 491 -20.77 -5.03 -4.20
C ALA A 491 -20.41 -5.12 -5.69
N GLU A 492 -21.30 -5.61 -6.56
CA GLU A 492 -21.10 -5.69 -8.01
C GLU A 492 -20.90 -4.30 -8.66
N GLU A 493 -21.58 -3.27 -8.15
CA GLU A 493 -21.45 -1.89 -8.64
C GLU A 493 -19.98 -1.42 -8.61
N TYR A 494 -19.25 -1.75 -7.55
CA TYR A 494 -17.84 -1.38 -7.38
C TYR A 494 -16.87 -2.45 -7.89
N LEU A 495 -17.18 -3.73 -7.68
CA LEU A 495 -16.28 -4.82 -8.03
C LEU A 495 -16.08 -4.95 -9.55
N THR A 496 -17.14 -4.81 -10.34
CA THR A 496 -17.06 -4.98 -11.80
C THR A 496 -16.07 -4.01 -12.44
N PRO A 497 -16.12 -2.70 -12.19
CA PRO A 497 -15.11 -1.76 -12.70
C PRO A 497 -13.69 -2.08 -12.22
N LEU A 498 -13.51 -2.50 -10.95
CA LEU A 498 -12.20 -2.87 -10.42
C LEU A 498 -11.60 -4.06 -11.18
N LEU A 499 -12.41 -5.11 -11.40
CA LEU A 499 -11.97 -6.30 -12.14
C LEU A 499 -11.57 -5.94 -13.57
N GLU A 500 -12.35 -5.12 -14.26
CA GLU A 500 -12.04 -4.69 -15.63
C GLU A 500 -10.76 -3.86 -15.70
N THR A 501 -10.58 -2.93 -14.77
CA THR A 501 -9.43 -2.02 -14.74
C THR A 501 -8.14 -2.76 -14.37
N TYR A 502 -8.18 -3.69 -13.40
CA TYR A 502 -6.96 -4.28 -12.85
C TYR A 502 -6.49 -5.54 -13.57
N ARG A 503 -7.35 -6.28 -14.28
CA ARG A 503 -7.07 -7.63 -14.80
C ARG A 503 -5.75 -7.76 -15.56
N VAL A 504 -5.43 -6.81 -16.44
CA VAL A 504 -4.18 -6.83 -17.23
C VAL A 504 -2.98 -6.54 -16.34
N ALA A 505 -3.09 -5.55 -15.47
CA ALA A 505 -2.03 -5.15 -14.56
C ALA A 505 -1.75 -6.22 -13.48
N VAL A 506 -2.78 -6.88 -12.99
CA VAL A 506 -2.66 -8.02 -12.05
C VAL A 506 -1.90 -9.18 -12.70
N THR A 507 -2.22 -9.51 -13.95
CA THR A 507 -1.55 -10.58 -14.69
C THR A 507 -0.07 -10.23 -14.95
N ALA A 508 0.21 -9.01 -15.39
CA ALA A 508 1.58 -8.53 -15.59
C ALA A 508 2.39 -8.51 -14.27
N THR A 509 1.75 -8.11 -13.17
CA THR A 509 2.36 -8.15 -11.83
C THR A 509 2.66 -9.58 -11.40
N ALA A 510 1.72 -10.50 -11.62
CA ALA A 510 1.92 -11.91 -11.31
C ALA A 510 3.09 -12.51 -12.09
N GLU A 511 3.22 -12.17 -13.37
CA GLU A 511 4.35 -12.59 -14.21
C GLU A 511 5.67 -12.00 -13.69
N ARG A 512 5.69 -10.70 -13.31
CA ARG A 512 6.86 -10.03 -12.72
C ARG A 512 7.39 -10.73 -11.47
N TYR A 513 6.52 -11.32 -10.66
CA TYR A 513 6.87 -11.96 -9.38
C TYR A 513 6.75 -13.49 -9.39
N GLY A 514 6.54 -14.13 -10.55
CA GLY A 514 6.40 -15.59 -10.64
C GLY A 514 5.16 -16.16 -9.95
N LEU A 515 4.13 -15.35 -9.79
CA LEU A 515 2.87 -15.74 -9.18
C LEU A 515 1.98 -16.40 -10.23
N ARG A 516 1.17 -17.39 -9.80
CA ARG A 516 0.26 -18.10 -10.71
C ARG A 516 -1.09 -17.38 -10.77
N GLN A 517 -1.18 -16.35 -11.60
CA GLN A 517 -2.42 -15.64 -11.85
C GLN A 517 -2.62 -15.44 -13.34
N THR A 518 -3.84 -15.72 -13.81
CA THR A 518 -4.31 -15.44 -15.17
C THR A 518 -5.50 -14.49 -15.13
N GLU A 519 -5.83 -13.85 -16.24
CA GLU A 519 -7.04 -13.01 -16.32
C GLU A 519 -8.30 -13.81 -15.97
N GLU A 520 -8.43 -15.07 -16.45
CA GLU A 520 -9.56 -15.95 -16.12
C GLU A 520 -9.62 -16.28 -14.63
N GLY A 521 -8.48 -16.61 -14.02
CA GLY A 521 -8.39 -16.87 -12.58
C GLY A 521 -8.71 -15.64 -11.73
N TYR A 522 -8.34 -14.46 -12.21
CA TYR A 522 -8.67 -13.20 -11.55
C TYR A 522 -10.18 -12.88 -11.59
N LEU A 523 -10.81 -13.11 -12.74
CA LEU A 523 -12.26 -12.96 -12.87
C LEU A 523 -13.03 -13.99 -12.02
N ALA A 524 -12.56 -15.24 -11.94
CA ALA A 524 -13.13 -16.25 -11.06
C ALA A 524 -13.00 -15.93 -9.56
N ASP A 525 -11.95 -15.17 -9.16
CA ASP A 525 -11.86 -14.62 -7.81
C ASP A 525 -12.97 -13.58 -7.56
N GLY A 526 -13.29 -12.77 -8.56
CA GLY A 526 -14.45 -11.88 -8.53
C GLY A 526 -15.79 -12.60 -8.32
N ASP A 527 -16.00 -13.74 -8.98
CA ASP A 527 -17.19 -14.58 -8.76
C ASP A 527 -17.27 -15.08 -7.31
N THR A 528 -16.12 -15.41 -6.70
CA THR A 528 -16.06 -15.81 -5.28
C THR A 528 -16.50 -14.67 -4.34
N ILE A 529 -16.10 -13.44 -4.63
CA ILE A 529 -16.51 -12.26 -3.87
C ILE A 529 -18.02 -12.03 -4.03
N GLN A 530 -18.57 -12.17 -5.22
CA GLN A 530 -20.01 -12.03 -5.47
C GLN A 530 -20.82 -13.10 -4.72
N GLU A 531 -20.37 -14.36 -4.70
CA GLU A 531 -20.99 -15.44 -3.92
C GLU A 531 -20.94 -15.13 -2.42
N TYR A 532 -19.84 -14.54 -1.95
CA TYR A 532 -19.70 -14.12 -0.57
C TYR A 532 -20.81 -13.15 -0.16
N PHE A 533 -21.01 -12.05 -0.88
CA PHE A 533 -22.06 -11.07 -0.57
C PHE A 533 -23.47 -11.66 -0.72
N ALA A 534 -23.69 -12.55 -1.68
CA ALA A 534 -24.98 -13.22 -1.86
C ALA A 534 -25.39 -14.10 -0.67
N SER A 535 -24.42 -14.61 0.10
CA SER A 535 -24.66 -15.65 1.11
C SER A 535 -24.36 -15.20 2.55
N ARG A 536 -23.42 -14.25 2.74
CA ARG A 536 -22.88 -13.88 4.06
C ARG A 536 -23.92 -13.41 5.07
N GLY A 537 -24.90 -12.64 4.62
CA GLY A 537 -25.90 -12.01 5.50
C GLY A 537 -26.64 -13.00 6.39
N GLU A 538 -27.09 -14.13 5.84
CA GLU A 538 -27.78 -15.17 6.61
C GLU A 538 -26.91 -15.74 7.73
N TYR A 539 -25.65 -16.04 7.41
CA TYR A 539 -24.73 -16.65 8.36
C TYR A 539 -24.34 -15.71 9.49
N ILE A 540 -23.99 -14.47 9.17
CA ILE A 540 -23.51 -13.53 10.19
C ILE A 540 -24.61 -13.11 11.14
N LEU A 541 -25.85 -12.92 10.67
CA LEU A 541 -26.99 -12.64 11.55
C LEU A 541 -27.27 -13.81 12.50
N ARG A 542 -27.25 -15.03 12.00
CA ARG A 542 -27.41 -16.22 12.86
C ARG A 542 -26.33 -16.30 13.93
N TYR A 543 -25.06 -16.12 13.56
CA TYR A 543 -23.95 -16.18 14.50
C TYR A 543 -24.00 -15.05 15.54
N THR A 544 -24.47 -13.87 15.16
CA THR A 544 -24.70 -12.76 16.10
C THR A 544 -25.74 -13.13 17.15
N GLU A 545 -26.86 -13.75 16.76
CA GLU A 545 -27.90 -14.19 17.70
C GLU A 545 -27.41 -15.37 18.57
N GLU A 546 -26.65 -16.31 18.04
CA GLU A 546 -26.04 -17.41 18.80
C GLU A 546 -25.08 -16.87 19.88
N LEU A 547 -24.20 -15.92 19.54
CA LEU A 547 -23.28 -15.30 20.50
C LEU A 547 -24.04 -14.62 21.64
N ILE A 548 -25.02 -13.78 21.32
CA ILE A 548 -25.76 -13.03 22.32
C ILE A 548 -26.58 -13.97 23.21
N THR A 549 -27.15 -15.02 22.64
CA THR A 549 -27.87 -16.06 23.40
C THR A 549 -26.93 -16.76 24.39
N LEU A 550 -25.71 -17.08 23.95
CA LEU A 550 -24.71 -17.70 24.83
C LEU A 550 -24.32 -16.80 25.99
N VAL A 551 -24.08 -15.50 25.73
CA VAL A 551 -23.79 -14.53 26.79
C VAL A 551 -24.94 -14.44 27.81
N ASP A 552 -26.18 -14.41 27.34
CA ASP A 552 -27.36 -14.34 28.19
C ASP A 552 -27.52 -15.58 29.09
N GLN A 553 -27.16 -16.76 28.58
CA GLN A 553 -27.19 -18.00 29.37
C GLN A 553 -26.10 -18.05 30.45
N THR A 554 -24.92 -17.47 30.16
CA THR A 554 -23.80 -17.46 31.10
C THR A 554 -23.95 -16.40 32.20
N GLU A 555 -24.68 -15.31 31.95
CA GLU A 555 -24.98 -14.24 32.90
C GLU A 555 -26.25 -14.52 33.73
N ALA A 556 -27.05 -15.57 33.39
CA ALA A 556 -28.20 -15.96 34.22
C ALA A 556 -27.70 -16.49 35.57
N PRO A 557 -28.17 -15.97 36.71
CA PRO A 557 -27.76 -16.50 38.02
C PRO A 557 -28.13 -17.97 38.11
N ASP A 558 -27.19 -18.80 38.60
CA ASP A 558 -27.42 -20.19 39.00
C ASP A 558 -28.62 -20.23 40.01
N GLY A 559 -29.81 -20.46 39.53
CA GLY A 559 -30.97 -20.43 40.37
C GLY A 559 -32.23 -20.96 39.69
N VAL A 560 -32.47 -22.14 39.93
CA VAL A 560 -33.67 -22.98 40.05
C VAL A 560 -33.52 -24.24 39.21
N GLN A 561 -32.81 -25.20 39.76
CA GLN A 561 -33.20 -26.59 39.53
C GLN A 561 -34.58 -26.77 40.10
N GLU A 562 -35.64 -26.75 39.30
CA GLU A 562 -36.90 -27.34 39.66
C GLU A 562 -36.65 -28.83 39.93
N THR A 563 -36.57 -29.18 41.19
CA THR A 563 -36.68 -30.56 41.63
C THR A 563 -38.07 -31.04 41.27
N VAL A 564 -38.16 -31.72 40.15
CA VAL A 564 -39.32 -32.58 39.87
C VAL A 564 -39.25 -33.72 40.87
N THR A 565 -39.98 -33.55 41.98
CA THR A 565 -40.32 -34.67 42.87
C THR A 565 -41.29 -35.58 42.12
N GLU A 566 -40.75 -36.65 41.54
CA GLU A 566 -41.57 -37.81 41.16
C GLU A 566 -42.19 -38.40 42.42
N SER A 567 -43.47 -38.17 42.59
CA SER A 567 -44.28 -38.94 43.50
C SER A 567 -44.46 -40.38 42.97
N VAL A 568 -43.77 -41.29 43.63
CA VAL A 568 -44.04 -42.74 43.45
C VAL A 568 -45.40 -43.04 44.10
N PRO A 569 -46.37 -43.65 43.40
CA PRO A 569 -47.55 -44.22 44.04
C PRO A 569 -47.16 -45.54 44.70
N GLU A 570 -47.47 -45.64 46.00
CA GLU A 570 -47.55 -46.93 46.68
C GLU A 570 -48.70 -47.76 46.08
N GLU A 571 -48.38 -48.94 45.53
CA GLU A 571 -48.99 -50.24 45.80
C GLU A 571 -48.20 -51.34 45.07
#